data_4866c3d6e57187bbeb20a2d6e3316c3d
#
_entry.id   4866c3d6e57187bbeb20a2d6e3316c3d
#
_cell.length_a   1.000
_cell.length_b   1.000
_cell.length_c   1.000
_cell.angle_alpha   90.00
_cell.angle_beta   90.00
_cell.angle_gamma   90.00
#
_symmetry.space_group_name_H-M   'P 1'
#
loop_
_entity.id
_entity.type
_entity.pdbx_description
1 polymer ?
#
loop_
_entity_poly.entity_id
_entity_poly.type
_entity_poly.pdbx_seq_one_letter_code
_entity_poly.pdbx_strand_id
1 'polypeptide(L)'
;MLIEQKIERARLSQSQQLIADYLLEKRSNIKDMTIKELAVATYTSTGTIIRLAKKLGYHGYEDFKADFLKEVYYLDTHFKNIDPNFPFVKTDNIQKIASKVTLLAQETLSDTLALLEHDNLQKALRIMQKANQIHLASISYSLLLGQIFKLDMLRIGKNVNICNTNGEELFLPAVIKNNDCIIIISYSGEIHNLCSLARTLKGRSVPIIAITSLGDNELKKYADVVLHISTREKLYSKIAGYSNAVSYTHLRAHE
;
A
#
# COMPACT_ATOMS: atom_id res chain seq x y z
N MET A 1 5.07 -1.41 -1.22
CA MET A 1 5.02 -1.69 -2.69
C MET A 1 5.18 -3.20 -2.88
N LEU A 2 4.34 -3.83 -3.68
CA LEU A 2 4.44 -5.25 -3.98
C LEU A 2 5.75 -5.59 -4.70
N ILE A 3 6.23 -6.82 -4.55
CA ILE A 3 7.47 -7.28 -5.19
C ILE A 3 7.34 -7.25 -6.71
N GLU A 4 6.19 -7.63 -7.25
CA GLU A 4 5.87 -7.49 -8.68
C GLU A 4 6.08 -6.05 -9.16
N GLN A 5 5.58 -5.07 -8.42
CA GLN A 5 5.77 -3.64 -8.74
C GLN A 5 7.22 -3.17 -8.56
N LYS A 6 7.96 -3.74 -7.58
CA LYS A 6 9.40 -3.47 -7.41
C LYS A 6 10.19 -3.98 -8.62
N ILE A 7 9.86 -5.17 -9.12
CA ILE A 7 10.46 -5.79 -10.32
C ILE A 7 10.22 -4.92 -11.55
N GLU A 8 8.97 -4.50 -11.79
CA GLU A 8 8.60 -3.64 -12.94
C GLU A 8 9.38 -2.31 -12.98
N ARG A 9 9.72 -1.76 -11.82
CA ARG A 9 10.44 -0.47 -11.70
C ARG A 9 11.96 -0.60 -11.67
N ALA A 10 12.47 -1.78 -11.36
CA ALA A 10 13.89 -1.99 -11.24
C ALA A 10 14.56 -2.05 -12.62
N ARG A 11 15.70 -1.37 -12.80
CA ARG A 11 16.54 -1.54 -13.98
C ARG A 11 17.28 -2.88 -13.87
N LEU A 12 16.67 -3.98 -14.34
CA LEU A 12 17.24 -5.31 -14.28
C LEU A 12 18.21 -5.55 -15.45
N SER A 13 19.26 -6.35 -15.20
CA SER A 13 20.07 -6.92 -16.27
C SER A 13 19.29 -8.05 -16.96
N GLN A 14 19.68 -8.44 -18.17
CA GLN A 14 19.03 -9.53 -18.92
C GLN A 14 18.89 -10.80 -18.09
N SER A 15 19.96 -11.23 -17.41
CA SER A 15 19.91 -12.41 -16.53
C SER A 15 19.01 -12.23 -15.30
N GLN A 16 18.91 -11.01 -14.75
CA GLN A 16 18.00 -10.72 -13.67
C GLN A 16 16.53 -10.69 -14.15
N GLN A 17 16.31 -10.22 -15.38
CA GLN A 17 14.98 -10.21 -15.99
C GLN A 17 14.47 -11.63 -16.21
N LEU A 18 15.30 -12.56 -16.73
CA LEU A 18 14.94 -13.97 -16.89
C LEU A 18 14.49 -14.60 -15.56
N ILE A 19 15.20 -14.30 -14.47
CA ILE A 19 14.80 -14.79 -13.13
C ILE A 19 13.46 -14.17 -12.71
N ALA A 20 13.29 -12.87 -12.89
CA ALA A 20 12.07 -12.17 -12.52
C ALA A 20 10.85 -12.68 -13.29
N ASP A 21 10.97 -12.84 -14.61
CA ASP A 21 9.92 -13.36 -15.47
C ASP A 21 9.52 -14.79 -15.08
N TYR A 22 10.49 -15.64 -14.78
CA TYR A 22 10.26 -17.00 -14.32
C TYR A 22 9.51 -17.02 -12.97
N LEU A 23 9.91 -16.18 -12.01
CA LEU A 23 9.26 -16.07 -10.71
C LEU A 23 7.80 -15.60 -10.86
N LEU A 24 7.55 -14.59 -11.70
CA LEU A 24 6.21 -14.08 -11.96
C LEU A 24 5.32 -15.09 -12.71
N GLU A 25 5.89 -15.91 -13.59
CA GLU A 25 5.18 -16.99 -14.27
C GLU A 25 4.83 -18.14 -13.33
N LYS A 26 5.80 -18.61 -12.54
CA LYS A 26 5.65 -19.81 -11.69
C LYS A 26 4.92 -19.55 -10.37
N ARG A 27 4.93 -18.29 -9.90
CA ARG A 27 4.19 -17.86 -8.69
C ARG A 27 4.38 -18.81 -7.49
N SER A 28 3.33 -19.42 -6.98
CA SER A 28 3.36 -20.34 -5.84
C SER A 28 4.17 -21.63 -6.09
N ASN A 29 4.38 -22.02 -7.35
CA ASN A 29 5.11 -23.25 -7.70
C ASN A 29 6.61 -23.19 -7.37
N ILE A 30 7.15 -22.03 -7.02
CA ILE A 30 8.54 -21.92 -6.55
C ILE A 30 8.71 -22.30 -5.06
N LYS A 31 7.63 -22.63 -4.35
CA LYS A 31 7.63 -22.86 -2.90
C LYS A 31 8.74 -23.82 -2.45
N ASP A 32 8.86 -24.94 -3.13
CA ASP A 32 9.80 -26.00 -2.78
C ASP A 32 11.13 -25.90 -3.54
N MET A 33 11.29 -24.92 -4.44
CA MET A 33 12.51 -24.72 -5.21
C MET A 33 13.64 -24.15 -4.35
N THR A 34 14.78 -24.79 -4.42
CA THR A 34 16.04 -24.26 -3.89
C THR A 34 16.62 -23.20 -4.82
N ILE A 35 17.54 -22.38 -4.30
CA ILE A 35 18.25 -21.38 -5.13
C ILE A 35 19.03 -22.04 -6.29
N LYS A 36 19.51 -23.28 -6.10
CA LYS A 36 20.23 -24.02 -7.15
C LYS A 36 19.27 -24.45 -8.27
N GLU A 37 18.11 -24.97 -7.92
CA GLU A 37 17.07 -25.36 -8.88
C GLU A 37 16.55 -24.16 -9.66
N LEU A 38 16.34 -23.02 -8.99
CA LEU A 38 15.97 -21.77 -9.66
C LEU A 38 17.07 -21.31 -10.63
N ALA A 39 18.35 -21.40 -10.24
CA ALA A 39 19.46 -21.04 -11.10
C ALA A 39 19.52 -21.91 -12.37
N VAL A 40 19.30 -23.21 -12.23
CA VAL A 40 19.22 -24.15 -13.36
C VAL A 40 18.01 -23.82 -14.25
N ALA A 41 16.82 -23.63 -13.65
CA ALA A 41 15.59 -23.37 -14.38
C ALA A 41 15.62 -22.05 -15.18
N THR A 42 16.41 -21.08 -14.73
CA THR A 42 16.55 -19.76 -15.37
C THR A 42 17.84 -19.60 -16.17
N TYR A 43 18.63 -20.66 -16.31
CA TYR A 43 19.95 -20.64 -16.97
C TYR A 43 20.86 -19.52 -16.43
N THR A 44 20.82 -19.30 -15.11
CA THR A 44 21.60 -18.25 -14.43
C THR A 44 22.47 -18.83 -13.31
N SER A 45 23.18 -17.99 -12.57
CA SER A 45 23.93 -18.41 -11.39
C SER A 45 23.20 -18.07 -10.09
N THR A 46 23.44 -18.82 -9.02
CA THR A 46 22.94 -18.50 -7.67
C THR A 46 23.35 -17.10 -7.22
N GLY A 47 24.55 -16.65 -7.62
CA GLY A 47 25.03 -15.29 -7.37
C GLY A 47 24.18 -14.21 -8.05
N THR A 48 23.61 -14.49 -9.23
CA THR A 48 22.71 -13.55 -9.92
C THR A 48 21.38 -13.44 -9.19
N ILE A 49 20.85 -14.55 -8.67
CA ILE A 49 19.62 -14.57 -7.86
C ILE A 49 19.80 -13.76 -6.57
N ILE A 50 20.92 -13.95 -5.87
CA ILE A 50 21.23 -13.18 -4.66
C ILE A 50 21.36 -11.68 -4.97
N ARG A 51 22.01 -11.32 -6.10
CA ARG A 51 22.10 -9.91 -6.52
C ARG A 51 20.73 -9.32 -6.87
N LEU A 52 19.84 -10.10 -7.49
CA LEU A 52 18.45 -9.68 -7.73
C LEU A 52 17.72 -9.42 -6.41
N ALA A 53 17.74 -10.36 -5.47
CA ALA A 53 17.12 -10.21 -4.16
C ALA A 53 17.62 -8.95 -3.42
N LYS A 54 18.95 -8.72 -3.39
CA LYS A 54 19.54 -7.52 -2.80
C LYS A 54 19.13 -6.23 -3.50
N LYS A 55 19.03 -6.26 -4.83
CA LYS A 55 18.58 -5.11 -5.63
C LYS A 55 17.13 -4.75 -5.35
N LEU A 56 16.30 -5.72 -5.01
CA LEU A 56 14.90 -5.54 -4.62
C LEU A 56 14.74 -5.18 -3.13
N GLY A 57 15.85 -5.07 -2.37
CA GLY A 57 15.87 -4.61 -0.98
C GLY A 57 15.85 -5.73 0.07
N TYR A 58 16.15 -6.98 -0.32
CA TYR A 58 16.19 -8.14 0.58
C TYR A 58 17.63 -8.52 0.97
N HIS A 59 17.79 -9.17 2.14
CA HIS A 59 19.11 -9.63 2.59
C HIS A 59 19.64 -10.81 1.77
N GLY A 60 18.77 -11.65 1.22
CA GLY A 60 19.12 -12.81 0.41
C GLY A 60 17.90 -13.45 -0.25
N TYR A 61 18.15 -14.63 -0.89
CA TYR A 61 17.11 -15.35 -1.64
C TYR A 61 15.98 -15.86 -0.74
N GLU A 62 16.29 -16.43 0.43
CA GLU A 62 15.26 -17.01 1.31
C GLU A 62 14.34 -15.93 1.89
N ASP A 63 14.90 -14.80 2.28
CA ASP A 63 14.15 -13.62 2.74
C ASP A 63 13.22 -13.10 1.63
N PHE A 64 13.77 -12.92 0.42
CA PHE A 64 13.00 -12.56 -0.77
C PHE A 64 11.90 -13.59 -1.09
N LYS A 65 12.23 -14.89 -1.09
CA LYS A 65 11.31 -15.98 -1.42
C LYS A 65 10.13 -16.04 -0.45
N ALA A 66 10.41 -15.90 0.84
CA ALA A 66 9.37 -15.91 1.88
C ALA A 66 8.34 -14.80 1.65
N ASP A 67 8.80 -13.57 1.42
CA ASP A 67 7.93 -12.43 1.15
C ASP A 67 7.23 -12.53 -0.20
N PHE A 68 7.92 -13.03 -1.23
CA PHE A 68 7.32 -13.26 -2.55
C PHE A 68 6.16 -14.27 -2.48
N LEU A 69 6.35 -15.40 -1.79
CA LEU A 69 5.30 -16.41 -1.63
C LEU A 69 4.11 -15.88 -0.80
N LYS A 70 4.38 -15.06 0.20
CA LYS A 70 3.34 -14.38 0.99
C LYS A 70 2.51 -13.42 0.12
N GLU A 71 3.19 -12.66 -0.74
CA GLU A 71 2.56 -11.77 -1.70
C GLU A 71 1.74 -12.55 -2.75
N VAL A 72 2.30 -13.62 -3.30
CA VAL A 72 1.60 -14.49 -4.26
C VAL A 72 0.33 -15.09 -3.63
N TYR A 73 0.44 -15.60 -2.41
CA TYR A 73 -0.72 -16.13 -1.68
C TYR A 73 -1.81 -15.07 -1.53
N TYR A 74 -1.43 -13.85 -1.12
CA TYR A 74 -2.36 -12.72 -1.01
C TYR A 74 -3.04 -12.44 -2.36
N LEU A 75 -2.28 -12.32 -3.43
CA LEU A 75 -2.80 -12.01 -4.76
C LEU A 75 -3.69 -13.13 -5.34
N ASP A 76 -3.41 -14.40 -5.03
CA ASP A 76 -4.17 -15.55 -5.53
C ASP A 76 -5.45 -15.82 -4.72
N THR A 77 -5.51 -15.38 -3.47
CA THR A 77 -6.68 -15.58 -2.60
C THR A 77 -7.70 -14.46 -2.67
N HIS A 78 -7.28 -13.25 -3.07
CA HIS A 78 -8.12 -12.05 -3.13
C HIS A 78 -8.37 -11.64 -4.59
N PHE A 79 -9.48 -10.95 -4.88
CA PHE A 79 -9.86 -10.46 -6.21
C PHE A 79 -9.93 -11.54 -7.30
N LYS A 80 -10.79 -12.52 -7.10
CA LYS A 80 -10.97 -13.62 -8.07
C LYS A 80 -11.79 -13.24 -9.30
N ASN A 81 -12.64 -12.22 -9.19
CA ASN A 81 -13.70 -11.95 -10.16
C ASN A 81 -13.42 -10.74 -11.05
N ILE A 82 -12.53 -9.84 -10.65
CA ILE A 82 -12.26 -8.61 -11.40
C ILE A 82 -10.78 -8.22 -11.33
N ASP A 83 -10.24 -7.74 -12.46
CA ASP A 83 -8.93 -7.09 -12.46
C ASP A 83 -9.07 -5.64 -11.98
N PRO A 84 -8.47 -5.27 -10.84
CA PRO A 84 -8.61 -3.92 -10.29
C PRO A 84 -7.93 -2.85 -11.15
N ASN A 85 -7.01 -3.22 -12.05
CA ASN A 85 -6.31 -2.29 -12.94
C ASN A 85 -7.01 -2.10 -14.29
N PHE A 86 -7.77 -3.10 -14.73
CA PHE A 86 -8.53 -3.10 -15.97
C PHE A 86 -9.92 -3.71 -15.76
N PRO A 87 -10.77 -3.08 -14.93
CA PRO A 87 -12.04 -3.69 -14.50
C PRO A 87 -13.07 -3.80 -15.62
N PHE A 88 -12.96 -3.01 -16.68
CA PHE A 88 -13.88 -3.01 -17.82
C PHE A 88 -13.15 -2.83 -19.15
N VAL A 89 -13.82 -3.19 -20.23
CA VAL A 89 -13.32 -3.10 -21.61
C VAL A 89 -14.26 -2.23 -22.45
N LYS A 90 -13.73 -1.71 -23.59
CA LYS A 90 -14.48 -0.81 -24.50
C LYS A 90 -15.83 -1.38 -24.99
N THR A 91 -15.98 -2.70 -25.00
CA THR A 91 -17.22 -3.37 -25.43
C THR A 91 -18.26 -3.56 -24.32
N ASP A 92 -17.92 -3.22 -23.07
CA ASP A 92 -18.87 -3.31 -21.98
C ASP A 92 -19.93 -2.19 -22.10
N ASN A 93 -21.20 -2.55 -21.97
CA ASN A 93 -22.27 -1.55 -21.87
C ASN A 93 -22.25 -0.90 -20.47
N ILE A 94 -22.96 0.25 -20.36
CA ILE A 94 -22.95 1.08 -19.14
C ILE A 94 -23.39 0.30 -17.88
N GLN A 95 -24.35 -0.61 -18.02
CA GLN A 95 -24.85 -1.40 -16.90
C GLN A 95 -23.82 -2.42 -16.42
N LYS A 96 -23.08 -3.01 -17.36
CA LYS A 96 -21.99 -3.94 -17.06
C LYS A 96 -20.81 -3.21 -16.40
N ILE A 97 -20.48 -1.99 -16.86
CA ILE A 97 -19.46 -1.14 -16.24
C ILE A 97 -19.87 -0.81 -14.79
N ALA A 98 -21.10 -0.35 -14.56
CA ALA A 98 -21.61 -0.05 -13.22
C ALA A 98 -21.54 -1.26 -12.29
N SER A 99 -21.93 -2.44 -12.77
CA SER A 99 -21.84 -3.69 -12.00
C SER A 99 -20.40 -4.05 -11.65
N LYS A 100 -19.46 -3.88 -12.58
CA LYS A 100 -18.03 -4.16 -12.36
C LYS A 100 -17.39 -3.18 -11.37
N VAL A 101 -17.74 -1.89 -11.44
CA VAL A 101 -17.27 -0.88 -10.46
C VAL A 101 -17.79 -1.21 -9.06
N THR A 102 -19.05 -1.60 -8.94
CA THR A 102 -19.63 -2.03 -7.65
C THR A 102 -18.93 -3.27 -7.11
N LEU A 103 -18.70 -4.28 -7.95
CA LEU A 103 -17.97 -5.48 -7.56
C LEU A 103 -16.54 -5.17 -7.10
N LEU A 104 -15.84 -4.31 -7.84
CA LEU A 104 -14.49 -3.85 -7.47
C LEU A 104 -14.48 -3.18 -6.09
N ALA A 105 -15.47 -2.33 -5.81
CA ALA A 105 -15.60 -1.70 -4.50
C ALA A 105 -15.84 -2.73 -3.38
N GLN A 106 -16.73 -3.71 -3.60
CA GLN A 106 -17.01 -4.78 -2.65
C GLN A 106 -15.76 -5.63 -2.37
N GLU A 107 -15.05 -6.04 -3.42
CA GLU A 107 -13.82 -6.82 -3.27
C GLU A 107 -12.73 -6.02 -2.55
N THR A 108 -12.58 -4.72 -2.84
CA THR A 108 -11.62 -3.84 -2.16
C THR A 108 -11.91 -3.70 -0.67
N LEU A 109 -13.18 -3.55 -0.30
CA LEU A 109 -13.57 -3.48 1.11
C LEU A 109 -13.34 -4.82 1.83
N SER A 110 -13.72 -5.93 1.21
CA SER A 110 -13.51 -7.27 1.77
C SER A 110 -12.01 -7.58 1.94
N ASP A 111 -11.19 -7.20 0.97
CA ASP A 111 -9.75 -7.36 1.02
C ASP A 111 -9.12 -6.49 2.12
N THR A 112 -9.52 -5.22 2.20
CA THR A 112 -9.06 -4.33 3.27
C THR A 112 -9.42 -4.87 4.64
N LEU A 113 -10.64 -5.39 4.83
CA LEU A 113 -11.07 -5.99 6.09
C LEU A 113 -10.21 -7.21 6.46
N ALA A 114 -9.87 -8.04 5.48
CA ALA A 114 -8.99 -9.20 5.69
C ALA A 114 -7.54 -8.84 6.06
N LEU A 115 -7.08 -7.65 5.66
CA LEU A 115 -5.76 -7.13 5.99
C LEU A 115 -5.69 -6.40 7.35
N LEU A 116 -6.84 -6.05 7.93
CA LEU A 116 -6.91 -5.39 9.22
C LEU A 116 -6.73 -6.41 10.35
N GLU A 117 -5.59 -6.32 11.03
CA GLU A 117 -5.31 -7.13 12.21
C GLU A 117 -5.94 -6.48 13.45
N HIS A 118 -6.64 -7.28 14.25
CA HIS A 118 -7.32 -6.84 15.49
C HIS A 118 -6.39 -6.05 16.42
N ASP A 119 -5.19 -6.56 16.66
CA ASP A 119 -4.25 -5.95 17.60
C ASP A 119 -3.73 -4.60 17.11
N ASN A 120 -3.47 -4.47 15.82
CA ASN A 120 -3.05 -3.22 15.20
C ASN A 120 -4.18 -2.18 15.25
N LEU A 121 -5.41 -2.59 14.94
CA LEU A 121 -6.56 -1.70 15.05
C LEU A 121 -6.80 -1.23 16.48
N GLN A 122 -6.73 -2.15 17.45
CA GLN A 122 -6.87 -1.83 18.87
C GLN A 122 -5.75 -0.90 19.36
N LYS A 123 -4.51 -1.12 18.91
CA LYS A 123 -3.37 -0.25 19.23
C LYS A 123 -3.55 1.15 18.64
N ALA A 124 -4.02 1.27 17.40
CA ALA A 124 -4.33 2.55 16.77
C ALA A 124 -5.40 3.32 17.58
N LEU A 125 -6.48 2.65 17.97
CA LEU A 125 -7.53 3.25 18.82
C LEU A 125 -6.99 3.75 20.15
N ARG A 126 -6.15 2.97 20.85
CA ARG A 126 -5.53 3.38 22.11
C ARG A 126 -4.63 4.60 21.94
N ILE A 127 -3.87 4.69 20.86
CA ILE A 127 -3.04 5.85 20.53
C ILE A 127 -3.92 7.09 20.37
N MET A 128 -4.98 7.02 19.56
CA MET A 128 -5.89 8.14 19.34
C MET A 128 -6.66 8.57 20.61
N GLN A 129 -7.04 7.60 21.45
CA GLN A 129 -7.72 7.89 22.71
C GLN A 129 -6.84 8.62 23.73
N LYS A 130 -5.54 8.27 23.78
CA LYS A 130 -4.56 8.85 24.71
C LYS A 130 -4.00 10.19 24.22
N ALA A 131 -4.09 10.46 22.94
CA ALA A 131 -3.54 11.66 22.35
C ALA A 131 -4.28 12.91 22.80
N ASN A 132 -3.53 13.96 23.09
CA ASN A 132 -4.06 15.27 23.41
C ASN A 132 -4.69 15.91 22.16
N GLN A 133 -4.00 15.81 21.03
CA GLN A 133 -4.49 16.18 19.71
C GLN A 133 -4.20 15.10 18.69
N ILE A 134 -5.12 14.94 17.73
CA ILE A 134 -4.94 14.04 16.59
C ILE A 134 -4.61 14.90 15.38
N HIS A 135 -3.49 14.61 14.75
CA HIS A 135 -3.08 15.22 13.49
C HIS A 135 -3.24 14.21 12.35
N LEU A 136 -3.49 14.71 11.14
CA LEU A 136 -3.55 13.88 9.93
C LEU A 136 -2.78 14.56 8.81
N ALA A 137 -1.86 13.80 8.21
CA ALA A 137 -1.12 14.22 7.03
C ALA A 137 -1.37 13.25 5.88
N SER A 138 -1.65 13.79 4.72
CA SER A 138 -1.81 13.06 3.47
C SER A 138 -1.69 14.03 2.30
N ILE A 139 -1.63 13.49 1.08
CA ILE A 139 -1.49 14.30 -0.14
C ILE A 139 -2.55 13.86 -1.16
N SER A 140 -3.00 14.84 -1.97
CA SER A 140 -3.92 14.59 -3.08
C SER A 140 -5.25 13.98 -2.63
N TYR A 141 -5.72 12.94 -3.31
CA TYR A 141 -7.01 12.31 -3.04
C TYR A 141 -7.16 11.79 -1.60
N SER A 142 -6.10 11.20 -1.04
CA SER A 142 -6.13 10.68 0.33
C SER A 142 -6.38 11.79 1.38
N LEU A 143 -6.09 13.03 1.03
CA LEU A 143 -6.41 14.20 1.89
C LEU A 143 -7.93 14.40 2.01
N LEU A 144 -8.69 14.17 0.93
CA LEU A 144 -10.16 14.24 0.97
C LEU A 144 -10.75 13.18 1.91
N LEU A 145 -10.18 11.97 1.90
CA LEU A 145 -10.56 10.92 2.87
C LEU A 145 -10.25 11.36 4.32
N GLY A 146 -9.12 12.03 4.53
CA GLY A 146 -8.79 12.63 5.82
C GLY A 146 -9.82 13.67 6.27
N GLN A 147 -10.33 14.50 5.35
CA GLN A 147 -11.38 15.48 5.67
C GLN A 147 -12.71 14.81 6.05
N ILE A 148 -13.09 13.72 5.39
CA ILE A 148 -14.25 12.91 5.78
C ILE A 148 -14.03 12.35 7.19
N PHE A 149 -12.88 11.75 7.47
CA PHE A 149 -12.52 11.25 8.79
C PHE A 149 -12.62 12.35 9.87
N LYS A 150 -12.13 13.57 9.59
CA LYS A 150 -12.27 14.72 10.49
C LYS A 150 -13.73 15.02 10.82
N LEU A 151 -14.61 15.05 9.82
CA LEU A 151 -16.04 15.30 10.03
C LEU A 151 -16.69 14.21 10.89
N ASP A 152 -16.34 12.95 10.67
CA ASP A 152 -16.86 11.84 11.48
C ASP A 152 -16.35 11.90 12.93
N MET A 153 -15.09 12.26 13.12
CA MET A 153 -14.52 12.47 14.46
C MET A 153 -15.16 13.64 15.20
N LEU A 154 -15.51 14.73 14.50
CA LEU A 154 -16.24 15.86 15.10
C LEU A 154 -17.62 15.45 15.61
N ARG A 155 -18.32 14.50 14.98
CA ARG A 155 -19.62 13.97 15.45
C ARG A 155 -19.53 13.31 16.82
N ILE A 156 -18.38 12.79 17.17
CA ILE A 156 -18.10 12.16 18.48
C ILE A 156 -17.30 13.09 19.42
N GLY A 157 -17.25 14.40 19.11
CA GLY A 157 -16.59 15.41 19.95
C GLY A 157 -15.07 15.40 19.89
N LYS A 158 -14.45 14.75 18.89
CA LYS A 158 -13.00 14.73 18.68
C LYS A 158 -12.59 15.62 17.52
N ASN A 159 -11.63 16.52 17.76
CA ASN A 159 -11.07 17.33 16.67
C ASN A 159 -9.85 16.64 16.05
N VAL A 160 -9.72 16.75 14.73
CA VAL A 160 -8.56 16.29 13.96
C VAL A 160 -7.98 17.48 13.20
N ASN A 161 -6.71 17.75 13.43
CA ASN A 161 -5.96 18.79 12.72
C ASN A 161 -5.41 18.21 11.42
N ILE A 162 -5.88 18.70 10.27
CA ILE A 162 -5.45 18.22 8.96
C ILE A 162 -4.51 19.24 8.33
N CYS A 163 -3.44 18.74 7.76
CA CYS A 163 -2.56 19.45 6.86
C CYS A 163 -3.28 19.63 5.50
N ASN A 164 -3.72 20.83 5.19
CA ASN A 164 -4.58 21.10 4.03
C ASN A 164 -3.84 21.62 2.79
N THR A 165 -2.65 22.16 2.98
CA THR A 165 -1.87 22.81 1.92
C THR A 165 -0.57 22.04 1.66
N ASN A 166 -0.21 21.86 0.38
CA ASN A 166 1.08 21.27 0.03
C ASN A 166 2.23 22.08 0.65
N GLY A 167 3.10 21.41 1.36
CA GLY A 167 4.23 22.01 2.07
C GLY A 167 3.98 22.28 3.55
N GLU A 168 2.73 22.30 4.03
CA GLU A 168 2.44 22.39 5.48
C GLU A 168 3.06 21.24 6.27
N GLU A 169 3.17 20.06 5.66
CA GLU A 169 3.77 18.88 6.27
C GLU A 169 5.21 19.12 6.73
N LEU A 170 5.92 20.06 6.14
CA LEU A 170 7.28 20.44 6.52
C LEU A 170 7.32 21.19 7.86
N PHE A 171 6.24 21.89 8.21
CA PHE A 171 6.13 22.71 9.42
C PHE A 171 5.43 22.01 10.58
N LEU A 172 4.72 20.90 10.32
CA LEU A 172 4.02 20.12 11.36
C LEU A 172 4.93 19.71 12.53
N PRO A 173 6.20 19.33 12.34
CA PRO A 173 7.07 19.01 13.48
C PRO A 173 7.21 20.16 14.48
N ALA A 174 7.04 21.40 14.08
CA ALA A 174 7.16 22.54 15.00
C ALA A 174 5.96 22.64 15.98
N VAL A 175 4.79 22.15 15.59
CA VAL A 175 3.54 22.29 16.36
C VAL A 175 3.09 21.00 17.05
N ILE A 176 3.44 19.83 16.51
CA ILE A 176 3.07 18.53 17.09
C ILE A 176 3.94 18.22 18.31
N LYS A 177 3.29 17.87 19.42
CA LYS A 177 3.93 17.54 20.70
C LYS A 177 4.00 16.01 20.89
N ASN A 178 4.82 15.56 21.81
CA ASN A 178 5.02 14.12 22.09
C ASN A 178 3.78 13.44 22.72
N ASN A 179 2.85 14.21 23.30
CA ASN A 179 1.57 13.71 23.82
C ASN A 179 0.42 13.80 22.79
N ASP A 180 0.69 14.22 21.56
CA ASP A 180 -0.21 14.15 20.42
C ASP A 180 0.00 12.83 19.66
N CYS A 181 -0.79 12.58 18.62
CA CYS A 181 -0.51 11.53 17.65
C CYS A 181 -0.72 12.04 16.23
N ILE A 182 -0.13 11.33 15.26
CA ILE A 182 -0.36 11.61 13.85
C ILE A 182 -0.80 10.37 13.09
N ILE A 183 -1.78 10.55 12.21
CA ILE A 183 -2.20 9.58 11.19
C ILE A 183 -1.59 10.03 9.87
N ILE A 184 -0.84 9.15 9.21
CA ILE A 184 -0.26 9.42 7.89
C ILE A 184 -0.87 8.44 6.90
N ILE A 185 -1.58 8.98 5.88
CA ILE A 185 -2.21 8.16 4.83
C ILE A 185 -1.37 8.29 3.57
N SER A 186 -0.76 7.19 3.15
CA SER A 186 0.04 7.12 1.93
C SER A 186 -0.02 5.72 1.32
N TYR A 187 -0.73 5.57 0.20
CA TYR A 187 -0.86 4.27 -0.47
C TYR A 187 0.49 3.64 -0.80
N SER A 188 1.40 4.39 -1.41
CA SER A 188 2.75 3.88 -1.73
C SER A 188 3.65 3.73 -0.50
N GLY A 189 3.44 4.55 0.53
CA GLY A 189 4.35 4.69 1.66
C GLY A 189 5.74 5.25 1.30
N GLU A 190 5.88 5.85 0.10
CA GLU A 190 7.16 6.32 -0.46
C GLU A 190 7.18 7.83 -0.73
N ILE A 191 6.15 8.57 -0.31
CA ILE A 191 6.10 10.02 -0.55
C ILE A 191 7.12 10.71 0.35
N HIS A 192 8.14 11.31 -0.27
CA HIS A 192 9.32 11.86 0.41
C HIS A 192 8.97 12.78 1.59
N ASN A 193 8.08 13.74 1.39
CA ASN A 193 7.71 14.69 2.44
C ASN A 193 7.02 14.00 3.62
N LEU A 194 6.11 13.04 3.36
CA LEU A 194 5.43 12.28 4.41
C LEU A 194 6.39 11.34 5.16
N CYS A 195 7.34 10.72 4.47
CA CYS A 195 8.37 9.89 5.10
C CYS A 195 9.35 10.74 5.93
N SER A 196 9.73 11.93 5.45
CA SER A 196 10.57 12.88 6.19
C SER A 196 9.86 13.38 7.46
N LEU A 197 8.57 13.72 7.36
CA LEU A 197 7.72 14.07 8.50
C LEU A 197 7.70 12.92 9.52
N ALA A 198 7.38 11.70 9.08
CA ALA A 198 7.35 10.51 9.94
C ALA A 198 8.68 10.28 10.66
N ARG A 199 9.80 10.35 9.94
CA ARG A 199 11.14 10.22 10.52
C ARG A 199 11.40 11.25 11.62
N THR A 200 11.09 12.51 11.36
CA THR A 200 11.30 13.60 12.31
C THR A 200 10.44 13.41 13.57
N LEU A 201 9.17 13.07 13.40
CA LEU A 201 8.25 12.86 14.53
C LEU A 201 8.59 11.60 15.33
N LYS A 202 9.06 10.54 14.67
CA LYS A 202 9.58 9.33 15.35
C LYS A 202 10.77 9.65 16.25
N GLY A 203 11.70 10.49 15.77
CA GLY A 203 12.84 10.97 16.58
C GLY A 203 12.42 11.80 17.81
N ARG A 204 11.20 12.34 17.79
CA ARG A 204 10.60 13.10 18.90
C ARG A 204 9.62 12.26 19.75
N SER A 205 9.57 10.95 19.53
CA SER A 205 8.68 10.01 20.24
C SER A 205 7.18 10.36 20.11
N VAL A 206 6.77 10.96 19.00
CA VAL A 206 5.35 11.18 18.68
C VAL A 206 4.79 9.88 18.12
N PRO A 207 3.67 9.35 18.65
CA PRO A 207 3.02 8.15 18.13
C PRO A 207 2.51 8.33 16.70
N ILE A 208 2.88 7.40 15.80
CA ILE A 208 2.56 7.45 14.38
C ILE A 208 1.71 6.24 13.98
N ILE A 209 0.53 6.51 13.40
CA ILE A 209 -0.34 5.52 12.77
C ILE A 209 -0.19 5.68 11.26
N ALA A 210 0.32 4.68 10.56
CA ALA A 210 0.42 4.67 9.11
C ALA A 210 -0.75 3.88 8.49
N ILE A 211 -1.40 4.45 7.49
CA ILE A 211 -2.36 3.77 6.63
C ILE A 211 -1.72 3.65 5.25
N THR A 212 -1.37 2.43 4.83
CA THR A 212 -0.57 2.20 3.63
C THR A 212 -0.85 0.84 3.01
N SER A 213 -0.34 0.62 1.81
CA SER A 213 -0.45 -0.67 1.12
C SER A 213 0.34 -1.77 1.82
N LEU A 214 -0.04 -3.03 1.53
CA LEU A 214 0.73 -4.22 1.91
C LEU A 214 2.12 -4.18 1.22
N GLY A 215 3.07 -4.92 1.77
CA GLY A 215 4.45 -4.94 1.29
C GLY A 215 5.33 -3.91 2.00
N ASP A 216 6.62 -3.96 1.70
CA ASP A 216 7.60 -3.10 2.32
C ASP A 216 7.57 -1.69 1.72
N ASN A 217 7.65 -0.67 2.57
CA ASN A 217 7.78 0.72 2.16
C ASN A 217 8.44 1.57 3.26
N GLU A 218 8.91 2.75 2.89
CA GLU A 218 9.67 3.63 3.78
C GLU A 218 8.86 4.12 4.99
N LEU A 219 7.58 4.45 4.82
CA LEU A 219 6.74 4.97 5.89
C LEU A 219 6.58 3.97 7.06
N LYS A 220 6.50 2.68 6.76
CA LYS A 220 6.37 1.61 7.78
C LYS A 220 7.50 1.58 8.79
N LYS A 221 8.71 1.99 8.40
CA LYS A 221 9.89 2.00 9.27
C LYS A 221 9.74 2.95 10.47
N TYR A 222 8.91 3.97 10.32
CA TYR A 222 8.72 5.00 11.36
C TYR A 222 7.41 4.84 12.13
N ALA A 223 6.47 4.05 11.61
CA ALA A 223 5.15 3.88 12.22
C ALA A 223 5.20 3.02 13.49
N ASP A 224 4.41 3.38 14.50
CA ASP A 224 4.17 2.58 15.70
C ASP A 224 3.05 1.55 15.47
N VAL A 225 2.15 1.88 14.55
CA VAL A 225 1.08 1.01 14.07
C VAL A 225 0.94 1.17 12.56
N VAL A 226 0.76 0.07 11.87
CA VAL A 226 0.46 0.05 10.43
C VAL A 226 -0.90 -0.59 10.22
N LEU A 227 -1.80 0.13 9.55
CA LEU A 227 -3.07 -0.38 9.05
C LEU A 227 -2.95 -0.56 7.54
N HIS A 228 -3.08 -1.80 7.10
CA HIS A 228 -2.98 -2.13 5.69
C HIS A 228 -4.31 -1.95 4.97
N ILE A 229 -4.23 -1.47 3.74
CA ILE A 229 -5.36 -1.37 2.81
C ILE A 229 -5.10 -2.25 1.60
N SER A 230 -6.17 -2.58 0.88
CA SER A 230 -6.09 -3.33 -0.38
C SER A 230 -5.01 -2.79 -1.30
N THR A 231 -4.20 -3.67 -1.88
CA THR A 231 -2.91 -3.30 -2.50
C THR A 231 -2.80 -3.71 -3.96
N ARG A 232 -3.80 -4.38 -4.51
CA ARG A 232 -3.74 -4.96 -5.85
C ARG A 232 -3.72 -3.93 -6.98
N GLU A 233 -4.13 -2.72 -6.68
CA GLU A 233 -4.18 -1.60 -7.62
C GLU A 233 -2.79 -0.99 -7.86
N LYS A 234 -2.44 -0.79 -9.12
CA LYS A 234 -1.24 -0.02 -9.48
C LYS A 234 -1.44 1.46 -9.16
N LEU A 235 -0.35 2.19 -8.89
CA LEU A 235 -0.42 3.60 -8.48
C LEU A 235 -1.14 4.51 -9.47
N TYR A 236 -1.18 4.16 -10.75
CA TYR A 236 -1.81 4.93 -11.81
C TYR A 236 -3.26 4.52 -12.10
N SER A 237 -3.69 3.32 -11.71
CA SER A 237 -5.07 2.85 -11.92
C SER A 237 -6.02 3.40 -10.88
N LYS A 238 -5.79 3.14 -9.62
CA LYS A 238 -6.51 3.62 -8.42
C LYS A 238 -8.04 3.74 -8.55
N ILE A 239 -8.66 2.91 -9.39
CA ILE A 239 -10.11 2.93 -9.60
C ILE A 239 -10.84 2.44 -8.34
N ALA A 240 -10.27 1.42 -7.67
CA ALA A 240 -10.82 0.88 -6.44
C ALA A 240 -10.83 1.89 -5.29
N GLY A 241 -9.75 2.68 -5.16
CA GLY A 241 -9.67 3.75 -4.17
C GLY A 241 -10.67 4.88 -4.40
N TYR A 242 -11.10 5.09 -5.66
CA TYR A 242 -12.07 6.12 -6.04
C TYR A 242 -13.51 5.60 -6.10
N SER A 243 -13.73 4.29 -6.04
CA SER A 243 -15.04 3.68 -6.31
C SER A 243 -16.14 4.09 -5.34
N ASN A 244 -15.79 4.50 -4.14
CA ASN A 244 -16.77 4.84 -3.10
C ASN A 244 -17.33 6.27 -3.15
N ALA A 245 -16.70 7.20 -3.87
CA ALA A 245 -17.11 8.61 -3.84
C ALA A 245 -17.39 9.24 -5.22
N VAL A 246 -16.72 8.79 -6.28
CA VAL A 246 -16.68 9.53 -7.56
C VAL A 246 -16.91 8.63 -8.79
N SER A 247 -17.21 7.36 -8.61
CA SER A 247 -17.22 6.34 -9.66
C SER A 247 -18.16 6.64 -10.84
N TYR A 248 -19.27 7.32 -10.59
CA TYR A 248 -20.22 7.61 -11.65
C TYR A 248 -19.83 8.80 -12.55
N THR A 249 -18.94 9.69 -12.09
CA THR A 249 -18.47 10.81 -12.90
C THR A 249 -17.32 10.41 -13.82
N HIS A 250 -16.52 9.40 -13.46
CA HIS A 250 -15.45 8.86 -14.32
C HIS A 250 -15.98 8.07 -15.53
N LEU A 251 -17.20 7.54 -15.44
CA LEU A 251 -17.84 6.82 -16.55
C LEU A 251 -18.02 7.69 -17.81
N ARG A 252 -18.11 9.03 -17.66
CA ARG A 252 -18.23 9.97 -18.77
C ARG A 252 -16.89 10.40 -19.39
N ALA A 253 -15.78 10.19 -18.70
CA ALA A 253 -14.46 10.64 -19.18
C ALA A 253 -13.78 9.63 -20.12
N HIS A 254 -14.37 8.43 -20.29
CA HIS A 254 -13.85 7.37 -21.16
C HIS A 254 -14.72 7.12 -22.42
N GLU A 255 -15.78 7.90 -22.65
CA GLU A 255 -16.47 8.02 -23.93
C GLU A 255 -15.78 9.03 -24.85
#